data_5f0801d1b805f28f2478a8323462461c
#
_entry.id   5f0801d1b805f28f2478a8323462461c
#
_cell.length_a   1.000
_cell.length_b   1.000
_cell.length_c   1.000
_cell.angle_alpha   90.00
_cell.angle_beta   90.00
_cell.angle_gamma   90.00
#
_symmetry.space_group_name_H-M   'P 1'
#
loop_
_entity.id
_entity.type
_entity.pdbx_description
1 polymer ?
#
loop_
_entity_poly.entity_id
_entity_poly.type
_entity_poly.pdbx_seq_one_letter_code
_entity_poly.pdbx_strand_id
1 'polypeptide(L)'
;MVRFPVNRRSRDQRGAVAVEFALIMPMLCLLVFGIIEFGFMLNRDMIIGNVSRDGARAASLGDVKAEICRTVKSELSGAGIPVPNAAAPTNCAVESANATTISITCKKPDGTVCSTDYDTDAISGSTAIINVKYKHTLITPFISTVIGDVVGLEQTTQMRVE
;
A
#
# COMPACT_ATOMS: atom_id res chain seq x y z
N MET A 1 -42.30 -58.71 25.31
CA MET A 1 -42.15 -57.37 24.83
C MET A 1 -40.81 -56.88 25.28
N VAL A 2 -39.80 -56.87 24.41
CA VAL A 2 -38.43 -56.41 24.73
C VAL A 2 -38.36 -54.92 24.33
N ARG A 3 -38.18 -54.01 25.29
CA ARG A 3 -37.92 -52.59 25.05
C ARG A 3 -36.43 -52.39 24.82
N PHE A 4 -36.07 -52.02 23.61
CA PHE A 4 -34.69 -51.58 23.31
C PHE A 4 -34.46 -50.17 23.88
N PRO A 5 -33.41 -49.95 24.65
CA PRO A 5 -33.10 -48.61 25.13
C PRO A 5 -32.64 -47.74 23.94
N VAL A 6 -33.40 -46.67 23.68
CA VAL A 6 -32.99 -45.64 22.71
C VAL A 6 -31.77 -44.90 23.26
N ASN A 7 -30.65 -45.09 22.63
CA ASN A 7 -29.37 -44.48 23.01
C ASN A 7 -29.41 -42.95 22.74
N ARG A 8 -29.86 -42.16 23.71
CA ARG A 8 -29.95 -40.68 23.64
C ARG A 8 -28.58 -39.97 23.73
N ARG A 9 -27.52 -40.69 24.12
CA ARG A 9 -26.19 -40.08 24.36
C ARG A 9 -25.47 -39.55 23.12
N SER A 10 -25.72 -40.09 21.91
CA SER A 10 -25.00 -39.68 20.71
C SER A 10 -25.47 -38.33 20.11
N ARG A 11 -26.69 -37.87 20.49
CA ARG A 11 -27.21 -36.56 20.03
C ARG A 11 -26.63 -35.38 20.81
N ASP A 12 -26.40 -35.55 22.11
CA ASP A 12 -25.88 -34.49 23.00
C ASP A 12 -24.40 -34.16 22.70
N GLN A 13 -23.59 -35.15 22.36
CA GLN A 13 -22.18 -34.95 22.03
C GLN A 13 -21.98 -34.17 20.73
N ARG A 14 -22.85 -34.37 19.74
CA ARG A 14 -22.78 -33.59 18.45
C ARG A 14 -23.11 -32.11 18.66
N GLY A 15 -24.03 -31.80 19.56
CA GLY A 15 -24.35 -30.43 19.92
C GLY A 15 -23.20 -29.72 20.65
N ALA A 16 -22.54 -30.41 21.59
CA ALA A 16 -21.39 -29.87 22.32
C ALA A 16 -20.20 -29.51 21.38
N VAL A 17 -19.86 -30.45 20.48
CA VAL A 17 -18.80 -30.21 19.47
C VAL A 17 -19.15 -29.05 18.53
N ALA A 18 -20.41 -28.91 18.13
CA ALA A 18 -20.86 -27.80 17.29
C ALA A 18 -20.73 -26.45 17.99
N VAL A 19 -21.03 -26.37 19.29
CA VAL A 19 -20.85 -25.14 20.08
C VAL A 19 -19.38 -24.82 20.28
N GLU A 20 -18.55 -25.80 20.56
CA GLU A 20 -17.08 -25.61 20.67
C GLU A 20 -16.48 -25.09 19.37
N PHE A 21 -16.85 -25.71 18.24
CA PHE A 21 -16.43 -25.24 16.92
C PHE A 21 -16.91 -23.81 16.61
N ALA A 22 -18.15 -23.48 16.95
CA ALA A 22 -18.72 -22.15 16.74
C ALA A 22 -18.00 -21.06 17.54
N LEU A 23 -17.40 -21.38 18.68
CA LEU A 23 -16.60 -20.46 19.49
C LEU A 23 -15.19 -20.26 18.93
N ILE A 24 -14.58 -21.31 18.37
CA ILE A 24 -13.20 -21.27 17.84
C ILE A 24 -13.18 -20.68 16.43
N MET A 25 -14.20 -20.96 15.60
CA MET A 25 -14.26 -20.56 14.20
C MET A 25 -14.09 -19.05 13.97
N PRO A 26 -14.74 -18.14 14.72
CA PRO A 26 -14.55 -16.69 14.52
C PRO A 26 -13.11 -16.25 14.77
N MET A 27 -12.43 -16.82 15.76
CA MET A 27 -11.03 -16.51 16.05
C MET A 27 -10.11 -17.00 14.93
N LEU A 28 -10.37 -18.20 14.39
CA LEU A 28 -9.64 -18.73 13.25
C LEU A 28 -9.85 -17.86 12.00
N CYS A 29 -11.08 -17.49 11.70
CA CYS A 29 -11.40 -16.61 10.58
C CYS A 29 -10.69 -15.24 10.70
N LEU A 30 -10.71 -14.65 11.89
CA LEU A 30 -10.02 -13.37 12.13
C LEU A 30 -8.51 -13.49 11.87
N LEU A 31 -7.89 -14.59 12.32
CA LEU A 31 -6.47 -14.85 12.08
C LEU A 31 -6.19 -15.02 10.58
N VAL A 32 -6.97 -15.83 9.87
CA VAL A 32 -6.78 -16.06 8.42
C VAL A 32 -6.97 -14.76 7.63
N PHE A 33 -8.04 -14.02 7.86
CA PHE A 33 -8.27 -12.73 7.20
C PHE A 33 -7.21 -11.71 7.55
N GLY A 34 -6.72 -11.69 8.80
CA GLY A 34 -5.62 -10.83 9.22
C GLY A 34 -4.33 -11.11 8.45
N ILE A 35 -3.97 -12.38 8.24
CA ILE A 35 -2.80 -12.76 7.44
C ILE A 35 -2.95 -12.34 5.98
N ILE A 36 -4.13 -12.54 5.39
CA ILE A 36 -4.42 -12.14 4.00
C ILE A 36 -4.29 -10.63 3.86
N GLU A 37 -4.93 -9.85 4.73
CA GLU A 37 -4.88 -8.38 4.70
C GLU A 37 -3.46 -7.85 4.84
N PHE A 38 -2.72 -8.39 5.81
CA PHE A 38 -1.33 -8.00 6.02
C PHE A 38 -0.43 -8.35 4.83
N GLY A 39 -0.67 -9.51 4.19
CA GLY A 39 0.03 -9.91 2.97
C GLY A 39 -0.20 -8.94 1.81
N PHE A 40 -1.44 -8.49 1.61
CA PHE A 40 -1.76 -7.46 0.61
C PHE A 40 -1.09 -6.12 0.93
N MET A 41 -1.12 -5.71 2.19
CA MET A 41 -0.51 -4.46 2.62
C MET A 41 1.01 -4.46 2.40
N LEU A 42 1.71 -5.54 2.78
CA LEU A 42 3.16 -5.69 2.54
C LEU A 42 3.49 -5.71 1.04
N ASN A 43 2.68 -6.39 0.24
CA ASN A 43 2.86 -6.39 -1.22
C ASN A 43 2.78 -4.97 -1.79
N ARG A 44 1.78 -4.17 -1.38
CA ARG A 44 1.64 -2.78 -1.80
C ARG A 44 2.80 -1.91 -1.33
N ASP A 45 3.28 -2.11 -0.10
CA ASP A 45 4.43 -1.39 0.44
C ASP A 45 5.71 -1.67 -0.38
N MET A 46 5.97 -2.92 -0.72
CA MET A 46 7.10 -3.30 -1.58
C MET A 46 7.00 -2.68 -2.98
N ILE A 47 5.81 -2.63 -3.57
CA ILE A 47 5.59 -2.02 -4.89
C ILE A 47 5.92 -0.54 -4.85
N ILE A 48 5.35 0.23 -3.92
CA ILE A 48 5.63 1.68 -3.83
C ILE A 48 7.10 1.97 -3.51
N GLY A 49 7.76 1.08 -2.74
CA GLY A 49 9.20 1.16 -2.48
C GLY A 49 10.04 0.96 -3.73
N ASN A 50 9.71 0.00 -4.59
CA ASN A 50 10.40 -0.22 -5.85
C ASN A 50 10.19 0.96 -6.81
N VAL A 51 8.94 1.39 -6.99
CA VAL A 51 8.57 2.51 -7.85
C VAL A 51 9.26 3.82 -7.41
N SER A 52 9.38 4.06 -6.08
CA SER A 52 10.10 5.23 -5.60
C SER A 52 11.60 5.19 -5.93
N ARG A 53 12.22 3.99 -5.96
CA ARG A 53 13.61 3.81 -6.36
C ARG A 53 13.82 4.03 -7.86
N ASP A 54 12.91 3.51 -8.69
CA ASP A 54 12.99 3.68 -10.14
C ASP A 54 12.79 5.15 -10.54
N GLY A 55 11.84 5.85 -9.88
CA GLY A 55 11.71 7.29 -10.00
C GLY A 55 12.95 8.06 -9.56
N ALA A 56 13.59 7.66 -8.45
CA ALA A 56 14.81 8.29 -7.97
C ALA A 56 16.01 8.03 -8.92
N ARG A 57 16.05 6.83 -9.54
CA ARG A 57 17.04 6.51 -10.56
C ARG A 57 16.87 7.37 -11.81
N ALA A 58 15.65 7.54 -12.31
CA ALA A 58 15.37 8.44 -13.42
C ALA A 58 15.81 9.88 -13.09
N ALA A 59 15.51 10.33 -11.87
CA ALA A 59 15.95 11.63 -11.38
C ALA A 59 17.47 11.77 -11.31
N SER A 60 18.20 10.70 -10.93
CA SER A 60 19.68 10.74 -10.87
C SER A 60 20.33 10.83 -12.23
N LEU A 61 19.66 10.40 -13.29
CA LEU A 61 20.11 10.52 -14.68
C LEU A 61 19.82 11.91 -15.28
N GLY A 62 19.22 12.80 -14.52
CA GLY A 62 18.91 14.16 -14.97
C GLY A 62 17.59 14.29 -15.72
N ASP A 63 16.69 13.30 -15.58
CA ASP A 63 15.38 13.39 -16.21
C ASP A 63 14.56 14.55 -15.62
N VAL A 64 13.77 15.19 -16.48
CA VAL A 64 12.86 16.26 -16.07
C VAL A 64 11.72 15.69 -15.22
N LYS A 65 11.16 16.51 -14.34
CA LYS A 65 10.07 16.12 -13.42
C LYS A 65 8.90 15.42 -14.11
N ALA A 66 8.55 15.89 -15.31
CA ALA A 66 7.47 15.31 -16.11
C ALA A 66 7.75 13.86 -16.51
N GLU A 67 8.97 13.52 -16.87
CA GLU A 67 9.39 12.17 -17.26
C GLU A 67 9.47 11.24 -16.07
N ILE A 68 10.07 11.70 -14.96
CA ILE A 68 10.10 10.97 -13.68
C ILE A 68 8.66 10.63 -13.26
N CYS A 69 7.77 11.62 -13.36
CA CYS A 69 6.36 11.44 -13.04
C CYS A 69 5.69 10.37 -13.91
N ARG A 70 5.96 10.37 -15.21
CA ARG A 70 5.45 9.40 -16.15
C ARG A 70 5.91 7.99 -15.82
N THR A 71 7.19 7.81 -15.52
CA THR A 71 7.77 6.52 -15.12
C THR A 71 7.09 5.98 -13.87
N VAL A 72 7.05 6.77 -12.80
CA VAL A 72 6.41 6.39 -11.52
C VAL A 72 4.93 6.02 -11.71
N LYS A 73 4.18 6.81 -12.47
CA LYS A 73 2.75 6.54 -12.72
C LYS A 73 2.53 5.28 -13.54
N SER A 74 3.35 5.05 -14.58
CA SER A 74 3.21 3.87 -15.44
C SER A 74 3.44 2.59 -14.64
N GLU A 75 4.42 2.56 -13.76
CA GLU A 75 4.74 1.42 -12.91
C GLU A 75 3.67 1.17 -11.85
N LEU A 76 3.20 2.22 -11.16
CA LEU A 76 2.08 2.11 -10.21
C LEU A 76 0.83 1.56 -10.89
N SER A 77 0.48 2.09 -12.05
CA SER A 77 -0.67 1.64 -12.84
C SER A 77 -0.50 0.19 -13.30
N GLY A 78 0.69 -0.18 -13.78
CA GLY A 78 1.03 -1.56 -14.16
C GLY A 78 0.90 -2.55 -13.01
N ALA A 79 1.17 -2.11 -11.78
CA ALA A 79 1.00 -2.89 -10.56
C ALA A 79 -0.44 -2.85 -9.99
N GLY A 80 -1.39 -2.21 -10.68
CA GLY A 80 -2.78 -2.10 -10.27
C GLY A 80 -2.99 -1.19 -9.05
N ILE A 81 -2.08 -0.23 -8.83
CA ILE A 81 -2.25 0.82 -7.83
C ILE A 81 -2.91 2.03 -8.51
N PRO A 82 -4.06 2.53 -8.00
CA PRO A 82 -4.72 3.69 -8.57
C PRO A 82 -3.81 4.92 -8.53
N VAL A 83 -3.64 5.58 -9.68
CA VAL A 83 -2.87 6.82 -9.77
C VAL A 83 -3.79 8.00 -10.08
N PRO A 84 -3.56 9.17 -9.45
CA PRO A 84 -4.32 10.36 -9.75
C PRO A 84 -4.02 10.83 -11.18
N ASN A 85 -5.04 11.34 -11.88
CA ASN A 85 -4.88 11.90 -13.23
C ASN A 85 -4.09 10.99 -14.18
N ALA A 86 -4.54 9.75 -14.39
CA ALA A 86 -3.93 8.85 -15.35
C ALA A 86 -3.89 9.46 -16.77
N ALA A 87 -4.81 10.35 -17.10
CA ALA A 87 -4.86 11.08 -18.36
C ALA A 87 -3.81 12.22 -18.48
N ALA A 88 -3.19 12.64 -17.36
CA ALA A 88 -2.13 13.65 -17.35
C ALA A 88 -0.84 13.04 -16.78
N PRO A 89 -0.09 12.26 -17.57
CA PRO A 89 1.05 11.50 -17.07
C PRO A 89 2.18 12.36 -16.50
N THR A 90 2.29 13.61 -16.93
CA THR A 90 3.34 14.55 -16.52
C THR A 90 3.05 15.32 -15.23
N ASN A 91 1.83 15.25 -14.69
CA ASN A 91 1.46 15.97 -13.48
C ASN A 91 1.40 15.03 -12.26
N CYS A 92 2.40 15.10 -11.40
CA CYS A 92 2.48 14.32 -10.16
C CYS A 92 1.75 14.95 -8.96
N ALA A 93 1.39 16.20 -9.06
CA ALA A 93 0.77 16.92 -7.96
C ALA A 93 -0.75 16.78 -8.00
N VAL A 94 -1.32 15.71 -7.43
CA VAL A 94 -2.74 15.71 -7.05
C VAL A 94 -2.96 14.84 -5.83
N GLU A 95 -3.40 15.45 -4.75
CA GLU A 95 -4.04 14.76 -3.63
C GLU A 95 -5.50 14.44 -4.00
N SER A 96 -5.80 13.17 -4.17
CA SER A 96 -7.18 12.68 -4.13
C SER A 96 -7.37 11.88 -2.85
N ALA A 97 -8.53 12.00 -2.21
CA ALA A 97 -8.81 11.42 -0.90
C ALA A 97 -8.58 9.90 -0.80
N ASN A 98 -8.60 9.19 -1.94
CA ASN A 98 -8.43 7.73 -2.03
C ASN A 98 -7.35 7.31 -3.04
N ALA A 99 -6.38 8.16 -3.35
CA ALA A 99 -5.39 7.90 -4.38
C ALA A 99 -3.96 7.98 -3.84
N THR A 100 -3.03 7.53 -4.66
CA THR A 100 -1.61 7.63 -4.45
C THR A 100 -1.15 9.08 -4.64
N THR A 101 -0.34 9.59 -3.73
CA THR A 101 0.32 10.89 -3.86
C THR A 101 1.77 10.67 -4.24
N ILE A 102 2.24 11.34 -5.29
CA ILE A 102 3.62 11.29 -5.75
C ILE A 102 4.21 12.68 -5.55
N SER A 103 5.27 12.80 -4.75
CA SER A 103 5.99 14.04 -4.53
C SER A 103 7.42 13.91 -5.05
N ILE A 104 7.81 14.81 -5.94
CA ILE A 104 9.16 14.90 -6.51
C ILE A 104 9.74 16.24 -6.07
N THR A 105 10.77 16.17 -5.23
CA THR A 105 11.46 17.32 -4.67
C THR A 105 12.98 17.12 -4.75
N CYS A 106 13.76 18.13 -4.47
CA CYS A 106 15.20 18.01 -4.38
C CYS A 106 15.80 18.82 -3.23
N LYS A 107 17.06 18.50 -2.89
CA LYS A 107 17.94 19.31 -2.06
C LYS A 107 19.18 19.71 -2.86
N LYS A 108 19.52 20.97 -2.86
CA LYS A 108 20.72 21.49 -3.48
C LYS A 108 21.99 21.01 -2.76
N PRO A 109 23.18 21.09 -3.38
CA PRO A 109 24.43 20.69 -2.73
C PRO A 109 24.75 21.44 -1.44
N ASP A 110 24.21 22.64 -1.27
CA ASP A 110 24.30 23.45 -0.04
C ASP A 110 23.34 23.00 1.08
N GLY A 111 22.49 21.99 0.82
CA GLY A 111 21.51 21.46 1.75
C GLY A 111 20.15 22.16 1.74
N THR A 112 20.00 23.24 0.95
CA THR A 112 18.70 23.92 0.82
C THR A 112 17.72 23.11 0.01
N VAL A 113 16.44 23.11 0.42
CA VAL A 113 15.37 22.43 -0.32
C VAL A 113 15.05 23.21 -1.57
N CYS A 114 14.87 22.52 -2.70
CA CYS A 114 14.43 23.13 -3.95
C CYS A 114 13.06 23.81 -3.77
N SER A 115 12.94 25.04 -4.23
CA SER A 115 11.82 25.90 -3.81
C SER A 115 10.53 25.66 -4.58
N THR A 116 10.56 25.68 -5.91
CA THR A 116 9.32 25.65 -6.72
C THR A 116 9.42 24.83 -7.99
N ASP A 117 10.58 24.75 -8.58
CA ASP A 117 10.75 24.05 -9.86
C ASP A 117 11.91 23.06 -9.77
N TYR A 118 11.53 21.77 -9.77
CA TYR A 118 12.51 20.69 -9.76
C TYR A 118 13.47 20.78 -10.93
N ASP A 119 12.98 21.08 -12.12
CA ASP A 119 13.76 21.04 -13.36
C ASP A 119 14.85 22.14 -13.43
N THR A 120 14.63 23.26 -12.74
CA THR A 120 15.63 24.34 -12.64
C THR A 120 16.56 24.20 -11.44
N ASP A 121 16.08 23.58 -10.36
CA ASP A 121 16.80 23.50 -9.09
C ASP A 121 17.59 22.20 -8.92
N ALA A 122 17.23 21.12 -9.63
CA ALA A 122 17.92 19.83 -9.57
C ALA A 122 19.18 19.83 -10.47
N ILE A 123 20.18 20.57 -10.05
CA ILE A 123 21.48 20.61 -10.72
C ILE A 123 22.36 19.43 -10.33
N SER A 124 23.40 19.15 -11.11
CA SER A 124 24.40 18.12 -10.77
C SER A 124 24.92 18.29 -9.33
N GLY A 125 24.97 17.22 -8.58
CA GLY A 125 25.32 17.21 -7.15
C GLY A 125 24.15 17.44 -6.20
N SER A 126 22.96 17.81 -6.68
CA SER A 126 21.72 17.84 -5.88
C SER A 126 21.28 16.44 -5.47
N THR A 127 20.42 16.35 -4.47
CA THR A 127 19.78 15.10 -4.06
C THR A 127 18.31 15.13 -4.45
N ALA A 128 17.91 14.29 -5.38
CA ALA A 128 16.51 14.08 -5.74
C ALA A 128 15.81 13.25 -4.65
N ILE A 129 14.59 13.62 -4.30
CA ILE A 129 13.77 12.99 -3.27
C ILE A 129 12.43 12.63 -3.91
N ILE A 130 12.17 11.33 -4.03
CA ILE A 130 10.92 10.78 -4.55
C ILE A 130 10.15 10.18 -3.40
N ASN A 131 8.99 10.73 -3.11
CA ASN A 131 8.08 10.25 -2.07
C ASN A 131 6.79 9.74 -2.71
N VAL A 132 6.43 8.50 -2.42
CA VAL A 132 5.19 7.87 -2.86
C VAL A 132 4.37 7.50 -1.66
N LYS A 133 3.17 8.06 -1.53
CA LYS A 133 2.19 7.74 -0.49
C LYS A 133 1.00 7.04 -1.13
N TYR A 134 0.58 5.94 -0.54
CA TYR A 134 -0.60 5.18 -0.95
C TYR A 134 -1.53 4.95 0.23
N LYS A 135 -2.81 5.22 0.03
CA LYS A 135 -3.86 4.90 1.01
C LYS A 135 -4.43 3.53 0.68
N HIS A 136 -4.00 2.53 1.44
CA HIS A 136 -4.54 1.17 1.31
C HIS A 136 -5.88 1.09 2.03
N THR A 137 -6.94 0.75 1.28
CA THR A 137 -8.25 0.44 1.86
C THR A 137 -8.29 -1.02 2.27
N LEU A 138 -8.69 -1.28 3.51
CA LEU A 138 -8.82 -2.65 4.02
C LEU A 138 -9.95 -3.39 3.29
N ILE A 139 -9.68 -4.61 2.89
CA ILE A 139 -10.62 -5.48 2.15
C ILE A 139 -11.61 -6.14 3.10
N THR A 140 -11.18 -6.40 4.34
CA THR A 140 -11.96 -7.10 5.35
C THR A 140 -12.76 -6.13 6.22
N PRO A 141 -14.10 -6.08 6.10
CA PRO A 141 -14.92 -5.12 6.85
C PRO A 141 -14.87 -5.34 8.36
N PHE A 142 -14.49 -6.53 8.82
CA PHE A 142 -14.37 -6.82 10.25
C PHE A 142 -13.12 -6.19 10.88
N ILE A 143 -12.02 -6.10 10.12
CA ILE A 143 -10.77 -5.49 10.57
C ILE A 143 -10.90 -3.96 10.53
N SER A 144 -11.59 -3.43 9.53
CA SER A 144 -11.80 -1.98 9.38
C SER A 144 -12.56 -1.35 10.55
N THR A 145 -13.46 -2.10 11.19
CA THR A 145 -14.17 -1.60 12.39
C THR A 145 -13.24 -1.39 13.61
N VAL A 146 -12.09 -2.07 13.65
CA VAL A 146 -11.14 -2.00 14.77
C VAL A 146 -9.99 -1.03 14.51
N ILE A 147 -9.46 -1.01 13.29
CA ILE A 147 -8.24 -0.26 12.94
C ILE A 147 -8.57 1.00 12.12
N GLY A 148 -9.78 1.08 11.54
CA GLY A 148 -10.18 2.10 10.56
C GLY A 148 -10.08 1.57 9.13
N ASP A 149 -10.75 2.25 8.21
CA ASP A 149 -10.91 1.75 6.83
C ASP A 149 -9.67 1.91 5.95
N VAL A 150 -8.70 2.73 6.37
CA VAL A 150 -7.56 3.14 5.54
C VAL A 150 -6.25 3.09 6.33
N VAL A 151 -5.25 2.43 5.76
CA VAL A 151 -3.86 2.45 6.25
C VAL A 151 -3.00 3.23 5.27
N GLY A 152 -2.25 4.22 5.76
CA GLY A 152 -1.29 4.97 4.96
C GLY A 152 0.02 4.21 4.81
N LEU A 153 0.45 3.96 3.58
CA LEU A 153 1.77 3.44 3.24
C LEU A 153 2.58 4.57 2.61
N GLU A 154 3.83 4.73 3.01
CA GLU A 154 4.70 5.80 2.53
C GLU A 154 6.12 5.28 2.33
N GLN A 155 6.69 5.54 1.15
CA GLN A 155 8.07 5.21 0.83
C GLN A 155 8.76 6.44 0.24
N THR A 156 9.97 6.70 0.73
CA THR A 156 10.82 7.82 0.27
C THR A 156 12.17 7.30 -0.14
N THR A 157 12.57 7.61 -1.37
CA THR A 157 13.90 7.30 -1.88
C THR A 157 14.63 8.59 -2.26
N GLN A 158 15.93 8.62 -1.95
CA GLN A 158 16.80 9.74 -2.24
C GLN A 158 17.98 9.25 -3.07
N MET A 159 18.29 9.94 -4.17
CA MET A 159 19.47 9.69 -5.00
C MET A 159 20.12 11.01 -5.42
N ARG A 160 21.44 10.96 -5.60
CA ARG A 160 22.20 12.12 -6.09
C ARG A 160 22.01 12.26 -7.60
N VAL A 161 21.80 13.48 -8.04
CA VAL A 161 21.74 13.87 -9.47
C VAL A 161 23.16 13.99 -9.99
N GLU A 162 23.45 13.31 -11.10
CA GLU A 162 24.77 13.32 -11.76
C GLU A 162 24.97 14.49 -12.71
#